data_6f3f13bad1cdf63ee28e23687387ca7e
#
_entry.id   6f3f13bad1cdf63ee28e23687387ca7e
#
_cell.length_a   1.000
_cell.length_b   1.000
_cell.length_c   1.000
_cell.angle_alpha   90.00
_cell.angle_beta   90.00
_cell.angle_gamma   90.00
#
_symmetry.space_group_name_H-M   'P 1'
#
loop_
_entity.id
_entity.type
_entity.pdbx_description
1 polymer ?
#
loop_
_entity_poly.entity_id
_entity_poly.type
_entity_poly.pdbx_seq_one_letter_code
_entity_poly.pdbx_strand_id
1 'polypeptide(L)'
;MDSGGGWLNGGEYASRAAAGQNILPAGGENSAAGEYNNRRGFYNPPYFTFQKTLAASVLFSPGYPALALPAGAVDKAAFDITFNSNPQAQPQNVDPGLINSANLKIEQNEGAWARLNANHITELTIFDEQDFWDKPLLKSGVLSMRYQDEDGDGIVDGTYPPVRVETIKTWTLDESLAMWTKLPGAYLDRASRTIGVTLMSPGVYSLLGMVDESVKDTFAFPVPFRPNGGGAGAGAGQSGTEADGITFSNVPQTGDISIYTIDGRLVRKLPIPAGLVIPKVKWDVRTAGGDKAASGVYIWRVVSGSNSKTGKLMVIW
;
A
#
# COMPACT_ATOMS: atom_id res chain seq x y z
N MET A 1 24.34 -26.60 -0.81
CA MET A 1 24.37 -27.51 0.35
C MET A 1 24.82 -26.67 1.52
N ASP A 2 23.91 -26.26 2.34
CA ASP A 2 24.19 -25.44 3.51
C ASP A 2 24.00 -26.32 4.74
N SER A 3 25.08 -26.92 5.20
CA SER A 3 25.06 -27.81 6.35
C SER A 3 25.85 -27.17 7.49
N GLY A 4 25.21 -26.33 8.26
CA GLY A 4 25.69 -25.88 9.53
C GLY A 4 25.82 -24.37 9.67
N GLY A 5 24.75 -23.74 10.11
CA GLY A 5 24.80 -22.40 10.72
C GLY A 5 25.17 -22.53 12.21
N GLY A 6 26.07 -21.71 12.68
CA GLY A 6 26.52 -21.66 14.10
C GLY A 6 26.65 -20.24 14.59
N TRP A 7 26.70 -20.09 15.92
CA TRP A 7 27.04 -18.82 16.53
C TRP A 7 28.59 -18.67 16.61
N LEU A 8 29.05 -17.50 16.19
CA LEU A 8 30.45 -17.11 16.36
C LEU A 8 30.50 -15.95 17.33
N ASN A 9 31.12 -16.17 18.48
CA ASN A 9 31.30 -15.17 19.51
C ASN A 9 32.72 -14.61 19.47
N GLY A 10 32.87 -13.32 19.41
CA GLY A 10 34.13 -12.62 19.43
C GLY A 10 34.03 -11.33 20.24
N GLY A 11 34.40 -11.37 21.53
CA GLY A 11 34.33 -10.19 22.40
C GLY A 11 32.89 -9.74 22.67
N GLU A 12 32.62 -8.45 22.48
CA GLU A 12 31.29 -7.85 22.70
C GLU A 12 30.28 -8.12 21.54
N TYR A 13 30.70 -8.86 20.52
CA TYR A 13 29.88 -9.09 19.31
C TYR A 13 29.62 -10.58 19.12
N ALA A 14 28.35 -10.91 18.93
CA ALA A 14 27.93 -12.24 18.52
C ALA A 14 27.38 -12.19 17.07
N SER A 15 27.83 -13.13 16.22
CA SER A 15 27.29 -13.24 14.86
C SER A 15 26.90 -14.69 14.56
N ARG A 16 25.78 -14.88 13.86
CA ARG A 16 25.35 -16.17 13.34
C ARG A 16 25.71 -16.24 11.87
N ALA A 17 26.44 -17.25 11.46
CA ALA A 17 26.89 -17.42 10.10
C ALA A 17 26.65 -18.84 9.60
N ALA A 18 26.34 -18.96 8.31
CA ALA A 18 26.32 -20.25 7.62
C ALA A 18 27.76 -20.66 7.23
N ALA A 19 28.06 -21.95 7.32
CA ALA A 19 29.38 -22.46 6.94
C ALA A 19 29.64 -22.20 5.44
N GLY A 20 30.82 -21.67 5.14
CA GLY A 20 31.24 -21.38 3.76
C GLY A 20 31.03 -19.95 3.28
N GLN A 21 30.54 -19.07 4.12
CA GLN A 21 30.42 -17.63 3.78
C GLN A 21 31.52 -16.79 4.40
N ASN A 22 32.00 -15.78 3.66
CA ASN A 22 32.96 -14.81 4.17
C ASN A 22 32.31 -13.96 5.26
N ILE A 23 32.83 -14.06 6.49
CA ILE A 23 32.42 -13.24 7.62
C ILE A 23 33.21 -11.95 7.56
N LEU A 24 32.58 -10.84 7.25
CA LEU A 24 33.14 -9.51 7.45
C LEU A 24 32.92 -9.08 8.91
N PRO A 25 33.82 -8.28 9.53
CA PRO A 25 33.61 -7.82 10.90
C PRO A 25 32.24 -7.15 11.07
N ALA A 26 31.56 -7.48 12.15
CA ALA A 26 30.30 -6.84 12.49
C ALA A 26 30.58 -5.37 12.84
N GLY A 27 29.96 -4.45 12.12
CA GLY A 27 29.81 -3.08 12.61
C GLY A 27 28.65 -3.08 13.59
N GLY A 28 28.90 -2.84 14.85
CA GLY A 28 27.88 -2.60 15.86
C GLY A 28 27.67 -1.10 16.02
N GLU A 29 26.44 -0.64 16.02
CA GLU A 29 26.09 0.69 16.52
C GLU A 29 25.26 0.52 17.79
N ASN A 30 25.77 1.06 18.90
CA ASN A 30 25.04 1.09 20.16
C ASN A 30 23.93 2.15 20.07
N SER A 31 22.68 1.73 20.10
CA SER A 31 21.55 2.64 20.34
C SER A 31 21.23 2.63 21.85
N ALA A 32 20.61 3.70 22.34
CA ALA A 32 20.17 3.78 23.74
C ALA A 32 19.15 2.70 24.15
N ALA A 33 18.71 1.88 23.19
CA ALA A 33 17.66 0.88 23.34
C ALA A 33 18.12 -0.58 23.11
N GLY A 34 19.37 -0.81 22.72
CA GLY A 34 19.88 -2.17 22.47
C GLY A 34 21.07 -2.17 21.50
N GLU A 35 21.77 -3.28 21.43
CA GLU A 35 22.85 -3.47 20.47
C GLU A 35 22.31 -3.89 19.10
N TYR A 36 22.80 -3.22 18.07
CA TYR A 36 22.49 -3.60 16.68
C TYR A 36 23.47 -4.65 16.19
N ASN A 37 22.98 -5.84 15.91
CA ASN A 37 23.77 -6.95 15.41
C ASN A 37 23.31 -7.40 14.03
N ASN A 38 24.25 -7.70 13.15
CA ASN A 38 23.99 -8.24 11.83
C ASN A 38 24.15 -9.76 11.82
N ARG A 39 23.10 -10.50 11.47
CA ARG A 39 23.25 -11.88 11.04
C ARG A 39 23.88 -11.89 9.66
N ARG A 40 25.00 -12.57 9.54
CA ARG A 40 25.70 -12.74 8.27
C ARG A 40 25.54 -14.15 7.79
N GLY A 41 25.07 -14.28 6.57
CA GLY A 41 24.75 -15.55 5.97
C GLY A 41 23.66 -15.42 4.94
N PHE A 42 23.03 -16.49 4.55
CA PHE A 42 22.02 -16.57 3.50
C PHE A 42 20.78 -15.69 3.78
N TYR A 43 20.50 -15.38 5.05
CA TYR A 43 19.44 -14.49 5.49
C TYR A 43 20.06 -13.41 6.37
N ASN A 44 20.05 -12.20 5.92
CA ASN A 44 20.78 -11.10 6.53
C ASN A 44 19.94 -9.89 6.96
N PRO A 45 18.76 -10.04 7.55
CA PRO A 45 18.17 -8.92 8.24
C PRO A 45 18.94 -8.67 9.53
N PRO A 46 19.21 -7.42 9.85
CA PRO A 46 19.77 -7.05 11.13
C PRO A 46 18.81 -7.45 12.25
N TYR A 47 19.38 -7.76 13.41
CA TYR A 47 18.62 -8.04 14.61
C TYR A 47 19.06 -7.15 15.76
N PHE A 48 18.16 -6.96 16.71
CA PHE A 48 18.35 -6.09 17.86
C PHE A 48 18.22 -6.94 19.12
N THR A 49 19.24 -6.89 19.97
CA THR A 49 19.29 -7.67 21.21
C THR A 49 18.74 -6.87 22.39
N PHE A 50 17.85 -7.48 23.16
CA PHE A 50 17.19 -6.89 24.31
C PHE A 50 17.23 -7.82 25.51
N GLN A 51 17.02 -7.24 26.70
CA GLN A 51 16.87 -7.95 27.95
C GLN A 51 15.43 -7.88 28.46
N LYS A 52 14.95 -8.98 29.06
CA LYS A 52 13.60 -9.09 29.62
C LYS A 52 13.22 -7.95 30.57
N THR A 53 14.18 -7.48 31.35
CA THR A 53 13.96 -6.48 32.41
C THR A 53 13.83 -5.05 31.88
N LEU A 54 14.14 -4.83 30.61
CA LEU A 54 14.11 -3.52 29.96
C LEU A 54 12.99 -3.46 28.90
N ALA A 55 12.47 -2.28 28.69
CA ALA A 55 11.60 -2.04 27.53
C ALA A 55 12.44 -2.12 26.24
N ALA A 56 11.96 -2.84 25.23
CA ALA A 56 12.56 -2.91 23.92
C ALA A 56 11.96 -1.83 23.00
N SER A 57 12.81 -1.07 22.34
CA SER A 57 12.38 -0.06 21.37
C SER A 57 13.24 -0.12 20.12
N VAL A 58 12.61 -0.34 18.97
CA VAL A 58 13.22 -0.25 17.66
C VAL A 58 12.60 0.93 16.93
N LEU A 59 13.45 1.86 16.48
CA LEU A 59 13.01 3.04 15.75
C LEU A 59 12.90 2.74 14.26
N PHE A 60 12.12 3.55 13.55
CA PHE A 60 12.03 3.48 12.10
C PHE A 60 13.41 3.61 11.44
N SER A 61 13.66 2.70 10.52
CA SER A 61 14.81 2.75 9.62
C SER A 61 14.35 2.31 8.22
N PRO A 62 15.08 2.61 7.14
CA PRO A 62 14.77 2.04 5.84
C PRO A 62 14.64 0.53 5.92
N GLY A 63 13.45 0.01 5.57
CA GLY A 63 13.13 -1.43 5.61
C GLY A 63 12.65 -1.96 6.96
N TYR A 64 12.54 -1.14 8.02
CA TYR A 64 12.05 -1.59 9.34
C TYR A 64 10.88 -0.76 9.83
N PRO A 65 9.85 -1.40 10.41
CA PRO A 65 8.84 -0.72 11.20
C PRO A 65 9.43 -0.25 12.54
N ALA A 66 8.72 0.64 13.24
CA ALA A 66 9.02 0.90 14.64
C ALA A 66 8.29 -0.11 15.53
N LEU A 67 8.94 -0.51 16.60
CA LEU A 67 8.42 -1.43 17.59
C LEU A 67 8.70 -0.91 19.00
N ALA A 68 7.70 -1.00 19.87
CA ALA A 68 7.86 -0.76 21.29
C ALA A 68 7.27 -1.95 22.07
N LEU A 69 8.09 -2.60 22.88
CA LEU A 69 7.66 -3.65 23.80
C LEU A 69 7.93 -3.23 25.25
N PRO A 70 6.96 -3.36 26.16
CA PRO A 70 7.21 -3.11 27.58
C PRO A 70 8.12 -4.18 28.19
N ALA A 71 8.81 -3.84 29.26
CA ALA A 71 9.62 -4.80 30.03
C ALA A 71 8.79 -6.02 30.44
N GLY A 72 9.33 -7.21 30.22
CA GLY A 72 8.67 -8.48 30.51
C GLY A 72 7.60 -8.86 29.47
N ALA A 73 7.59 -8.29 28.28
CA ALA A 73 6.72 -8.72 27.19
C ALA A 73 7.09 -10.10 26.64
N VAL A 74 8.37 -10.45 26.71
CA VAL A 74 8.91 -11.75 26.30
C VAL A 74 9.50 -12.45 27.53
N ASP A 75 9.23 -13.75 27.69
CA ASP A 75 9.73 -14.55 28.83
C ASP A 75 11.06 -15.26 28.49
N LYS A 76 12.02 -14.49 28.01
CA LYS A 76 13.40 -14.91 27.76
C LYS A 76 14.32 -13.90 28.42
N ALA A 77 15.39 -14.36 29.10
CA ALA A 77 16.30 -13.47 29.84
C ALA A 77 16.94 -12.42 28.93
N ALA A 78 17.35 -12.86 27.76
CA ALA A 78 17.73 -12.02 26.61
C ALA A 78 17.07 -12.57 25.35
N PHE A 79 16.77 -11.72 24.40
CA PHE A 79 16.14 -12.10 23.13
C PHE A 79 16.51 -11.14 22.02
N ASP A 80 16.46 -11.64 20.81
CA ASP A 80 16.70 -10.89 19.59
C ASP A 80 15.38 -10.60 18.88
N ILE A 81 15.29 -9.43 18.29
CA ILE A 81 14.18 -9.02 17.41
C ILE A 81 14.75 -8.75 16.03
N THR A 82 14.07 -9.25 15.00
CA THR A 82 14.40 -8.93 13.62
C THR A 82 13.14 -8.68 12.81
N PHE A 83 13.31 -7.88 11.76
CA PHE A 83 12.27 -7.59 10.77
C PHE A 83 12.74 -8.02 9.39
N ASN A 84 11.86 -8.64 8.65
CA ASN A 84 12.10 -9.03 7.28
C ASN A 84 11.02 -8.43 6.39
N SER A 85 11.41 -7.54 5.48
CA SER A 85 10.51 -6.86 4.55
C SER A 85 10.18 -7.68 3.29
N ASN A 86 10.78 -8.85 3.15
CA ASN A 86 10.55 -9.73 1.99
C ASN A 86 10.32 -11.20 2.40
N PRO A 87 9.33 -11.49 3.26
CA PRO A 87 9.11 -12.85 3.76
C PRO A 87 8.61 -13.82 2.70
N GLN A 88 8.12 -13.34 1.56
CA GLN A 88 7.71 -14.19 0.44
C GLN A 88 8.90 -14.81 -0.30
N ALA A 89 9.99 -14.06 -0.48
CA ALA A 89 11.18 -14.54 -1.17
C ALA A 89 12.26 -15.06 -0.23
N GLN A 90 12.34 -14.53 0.99
CA GLN A 90 13.37 -14.82 1.98
C GLN A 90 12.76 -14.97 3.38
N PRO A 91 11.92 -15.99 3.61
CA PRO A 91 11.25 -16.16 4.90
C PRO A 91 12.26 -16.46 6.02
N GLN A 92 11.94 -16.05 7.24
CA GLN A 92 12.72 -16.40 8.44
C GLN A 92 12.10 -17.55 9.20
N ASN A 93 10.82 -17.48 9.44
CA ASN A 93 10.04 -18.46 10.21
C ASN A 93 8.72 -18.83 9.53
N VAL A 94 8.14 -17.93 8.74
CA VAL A 94 6.86 -18.15 8.06
C VAL A 94 7.03 -19.04 6.82
N ASP A 95 6.02 -19.85 6.52
CA ASP A 95 5.90 -20.50 5.20
C ASP A 95 5.39 -19.48 4.17
N PRO A 96 6.18 -19.13 3.13
CA PRO A 96 5.76 -18.18 2.12
C PRO A 96 4.55 -18.63 1.30
N GLY A 97 4.25 -19.93 1.25
CA GLY A 97 3.05 -20.46 0.65
C GLY A 97 1.77 -20.01 1.34
N LEU A 98 1.81 -19.80 2.66
CA LEU A 98 0.69 -19.27 3.43
C LEU A 98 0.42 -17.80 3.10
N ILE A 99 1.47 -17.00 2.91
CA ILE A 99 1.35 -15.60 2.48
C ILE A 99 0.71 -15.53 1.08
N ASN A 100 1.16 -16.37 0.17
CA ASN A 100 0.62 -16.41 -1.20
C ASN A 100 -0.86 -16.83 -1.19
N SER A 101 -1.22 -17.82 -0.40
CA SER A 101 -2.61 -18.28 -0.24
C SER A 101 -3.49 -17.19 0.37
N ALA A 102 -3.01 -16.48 1.38
CA ALA A 102 -3.72 -15.36 2.01
C ALA A 102 -3.94 -14.21 1.02
N ASN A 103 -2.94 -13.88 0.19
CA ASN A 103 -3.05 -12.87 -0.84
C ASN A 103 -4.14 -13.22 -1.87
N LEU A 104 -4.18 -14.46 -2.34
CA LEU A 104 -5.21 -14.93 -3.28
C LEU A 104 -6.61 -14.85 -2.65
N LYS A 105 -6.74 -15.19 -1.37
CA LYS A 105 -8.03 -15.12 -0.67
C LYS A 105 -8.53 -13.69 -0.51
N ILE A 106 -7.65 -12.73 -0.21
CA ILE A 106 -8.06 -11.32 -0.11
C ILE A 106 -8.53 -10.77 -1.45
N GLU A 107 -7.83 -11.10 -2.54
CA GLU A 107 -8.21 -10.68 -3.89
C GLU A 107 -9.56 -11.27 -4.33
N GLN A 108 -9.86 -12.51 -3.92
CA GLN A 108 -11.10 -13.19 -4.28
C GLN A 108 -12.30 -12.80 -3.42
N ASN A 109 -12.10 -12.56 -2.14
CA ASN A 109 -13.20 -12.42 -1.18
C ASN A 109 -13.45 -10.97 -0.75
N GLU A 110 -12.42 -10.14 -0.72
CA GLU A 110 -12.50 -8.76 -0.23
C GLU A 110 -12.50 -7.71 -1.34
N GLY A 111 -12.40 -8.13 -2.56
CA GLY A 111 -12.53 -7.41 -3.85
C GLY A 111 -12.07 -5.94 -3.94
N ALA A 112 -12.33 -5.15 -2.89
CA ALA A 112 -11.94 -3.74 -2.80
C ALA A 112 -10.61 -3.53 -2.05
N TRP A 113 -10.10 -4.55 -1.35
CA TRP A 113 -8.86 -4.46 -0.59
C TRP A 113 -7.67 -4.81 -1.49
N ALA A 114 -6.65 -3.97 -1.46
CA ALA A 114 -5.41 -4.18 -2.18
C ALA A 114 -4.23 -4.07 -1.22
N ARG A 115 -3.22 -4.92 -1.43
CA ARG A 115 -1.94 -4.76 -0.75
C ARG A 115 -1.28 -3.47 -1.24
N LEU A 116 -0.69 -2.76 -0.30
CA LEU A 116 0.14 -1.64 -0.65
C LEU A 116 1.35 -2.14 -1.35
N ASN A 117 2.02 -2.38 -1.99
CA ASN A 117 3.20 -3.02 -2.62
C ASN A 117 3.98 -3.94 -1.66
N ALA A 118 5.04 -4.57 -2.16
CA ALA A 118 5.86 -5.52 -1.40
C ALA A 118 6.51 -4.93 -0.14
N ASN A 119 6.75 -3.62 -0.10
CA ASN A 119 7.44 -2.97 1.02
C ASN A 119 6.54 -2.70 2.25
N HIS A 120 5.27 -3.07 2.19
CA HIS A 120 4.32 -2.90 3.29
C HIS A 120 3.95 -4.23 3.95
N ILE A 121 4.77 -5.24 3.75
CA ILE A 121 4.73 -6.51 4.48
C ILE A 121 5.98 -6.63 5.33
N THR A 122 5.85 -7.12 6.54
CA THR A 122 6.98 -7.40 7.41
C THR A 122 6.75 -8.69 8.19
N GLU A 123 7.75 -9.52 8.28
CA GLU A 123 7.82 -10.62 9.22
C GLU A 123 8.59 -10.13 10.44
N LEU A 124 7.92 -10.07 11.58
CA LEU A 124 8.52 -9.80 12.89
C LEU A 124 8.85 -11.13 13.56
N THR A 125 10.10 -11.35 13.84
CA THR A 125 10.57 -12.55 14.52
C THR A 125 11.24 -12.17 15.83
N ILE A 126 10.92 -12.91 16.90
CA ILE A 126 11.55 -12.83 18.21
C ILE A 126 12.16 -14.20 18.49
N PHE A 127 13.40 -14.24 18.92
CA PHE A 127 14.13 -15.50 19.13
C PHE A 127 15.28 -15.32 20.12
N ASP A 128 15.85 -16.42 20.59
CA ASP A 128 17.13 -16.45 21.29
C ASP A 128 18.06 -17.49 20.65
N GLU A 129 19.09 -17.90 21.36
CA GLU A 129 20.05 -18.91 20.86
C GLU A 129 19.42 -20.31 20.68
N GLN A 130 18.28 -20.57 21.29
CA GLN A 130 17.66 -21.89 21.35
C GLN A 130 16.52 -22.02 20.35
N ASP A 131 15.57 -21.09 20.35
CA ASP A 131 14.36 -21.19 19.55
C ASP A 131 13.71 -19.83 19.22
N PHE A 132 12.71 -19.88 18.32
CA PHE A 132 11.83 -18.78 18.07
C PHE A 132 10.77 -18.64 19.16
N TRP A 133 10.38 -17.39 19.43
CA TRP A 133 9.22 -17.10 20.27
C TRP A 133 7.97 -17.07 19.39
N ASP A 134 7.25 -18.17 19.34
CA ASP A 134 6.03 -18.39 18.55
C ASP A 134 4.73 -18.20 19.36
N LYS A 135 4.84 -17.70 20.58
CA LYS A 135 3.74 -17.52 21.54
C LYS A 135 3.25 -16.08 21.56
N PRO A 136 2.02 -15.83 22.05
CA PRO A 136 1.60 -14.47 22.36
C PRO A 136 2.57 -13.79 23.35
N LEU A 137 2.71 -12.47 23.20
CA LEU A 137 3.45 -11.66 24.14
C LEU A 137 2.75 -11.65 25.50
N LEU A 138 3.52 -11.68 26.57
CA LEU A 138 2.97 -11.58 27.94
C LEU A 138 2.38 -10.20 28.22
N LYS A 139 2.85 -9.18 27.53
CA LYS A 139 2.32 -7.83 27.55
C LYS A 139 2.32 -7.30 26.11
N SER A 140 1.23 -6.68 25.71
CA SER A 140 1.12 -6.11 24.38
C SER A 140 2.15 -5.02 24.10
N GLY A 141 2.69 -5.02 22.91
CA GLY A 141 3.53 -3.95 22.37
C GLY A 141 2.76 -3.04 21.41
N VAL A 142 3.51 -2.17 20.75
CA VAL A 142 3.02 -1.34 19.65
C VAL A 142 3.93 -1.54 18.44
N LEU A 143 3.32 -1.92 17.33
CA LEU A 143 3.97 -1.95 16.02
C LEU A 143 3.48 -0.75 15.22
N SER A 144 4.41 -0.01 14.62
CA SER A 144 4.08 1.11 13.73
C SER A 144 4.76 0.90 12.39
N MET A 145 3.96 0.92 11.32
CA MET A 145 4.42 0.74 9.95
C MET A 145 4.25 2.04 9.16
N ARG A 146 5.19 2.35 8.27
CA ARG A 146 5.10 3.52 7.40
C ARG A 146 4.34 3.21 6.12
N TYR A 147 3.65 4.22 5.60
CA TYR A 147 3.14 4.27 4.24
C TYR A 147 3.75 5.47 3.52
N GLN A 148 3.72 5.43 2.19
CA GLN A 148 4.25 6.50 1.33
C GLN A 148 3.08 7.32 0.79
N ASP A 149 3.15 8.63 0.96
CA ASP A 149 2.23 9.66 0.44
C ASP A 149 3.02 10.97 0.48
N GLU A 150 4.02 11.10 -0.41
CA GLU A 150 5.00 12.20 -0.33
C GLU A 150 4.41 13.51 -0.81
N ASP A 151 3.50 13.48 -1.78
CA ASP A 151 2.83 14.67 -2.30
C ASP A 151 1.60 15.08 -1.48
N GLY A 152 1.15 14.24 -0.53
CA GLY A 152 0.05 14.54 0.39
C GLY A 152 -1.33 14.54 -0.26
N ASP A 153 -1.50 13.87 -1.40
CA ASP A 153 -2.76 13.81 -2.14
C ASP A 153 -3.79 12.84 -1.52
N GLY A 154 -3.37 12.05 -0.51
CA GLY A 154 -4.18 11.08 0.19
C GLY A 154 -4.29 9.72 -0.52
N ILE A 155 -3.48 9.51 -1.53
CA ILE A 155 -3.28 8.22 -2.21
C ILE A 155 -1.89 7.69 -1.84
N VAL A 156 -1.80 6.40 -1.59
CA VAL A 156 -0.50 5.77 -1.29
C VAL A 156 0.36 5.68 -2.53
N ASP A 157 1.54 6.28 -2.49
CA ASP A 157 2.48 6.32 -3.60
C ASP A 157 2.84 4.91 -4.09
N GLY A 158 2.92 4.77 -5.42
CA GLY A 158 3.36 3.53 -6.06
C GLY A 158 2.39 2.36 -5.94
N THR A 159 1.16 2.57 -5.44
CA THR A 159 0.13 1.53 -5.43
C THR A 159 -0.61 1.45 -6.77
N TYR A 160 -0.89 0.21 -7.18
CA TYR A 160 -1.64 -0.07 -8.39
C TYR A 160 -2.55 -1.28 -8.18
N PRO A 161 -3.88 -1.12 -8.25
CA PRO A 161 -4.61 0.16 -8.34
C PRO A 161 -4.34 1.06 -7.11
N PRO A 162 -4.51 2.39 -7.24
CA PRO A 162 -4.26 3.33 -6.16
C PRO A 162 -5.11 3.07 -4.93
N VAL A 163 -4.48 3.20 -3.77
CA VAL A 163 -5.09 2.94 -2.47
C VAL A 163 -5.22 4.25 -1.68
N ARG A 164 -6.39 4.51 -1.11
CA ARG A 164 -6.59 5.67 -0.24
C ARG A 164 -5.96 5.48 1.12
N VAL A 165 -5.18 6.46 1.55
CA VAL A 165 -4.51 6.50 2.87
C VAL A 165 -5.49 6.26 4.02
N GLU A 166 -6.68 6.87 3.98
CA GLU A 166 -7.68 6.75 5.06
C GLU A 166 -8.20 5.33 5.25
N THR A 167 -8.11 4.53 4.20
CA THR A 167 -8.61 3.15 4.23
C THR A 167 -7.59 2.15 4.74
N ILE A 168 -6.31 2.54 4.84
CA ILE A 168 -5.25 1.62 5.24
C ILE A 168 -5.53 1.05 6.63
N LYS A 169 -5.36 -0.26 6.76
CA LYS A 169 -5.42 -0.99 8.02
C LYS A 169 -4.25 -1.94 8.13
N THR A 170 -3.86 -2.26 9.34
CA THR A 170 -2.87 -3.30 9.62
C THR A 170 -3.58 -4.65 9.69
N TRP A 171 -3.01 -5.63 9.01
CA TRP A 171 -3.47 -7.01 8.98
C TRP A 171 -2.35 -7.93 9.44
N THR A 172 -2.69 -9.04 10.05
CA THR A 172 -1.76 -10.11 10.42
C THR A 172 -2.12 -11.38 9.65
N LEU A 173 -1.11 -12.18 9.34
CA LEU A 173 -1.32 -13.49 8.75
C LEU A 173 -1.80 -14.47 9.82
N ASP A 174 -2.98 -15.04 9.61
CA ASP A 174 -3.41 -16.24 10.33
C ASP A 174 -2.85 -17.46 9.57
N GLU A 175 -1.78 -18.03 10.09
CA GLU A 175 -1.10 -19.14 9.44
C GLU A 175 -1.94 -20.42 9.43
N SER A 176 -2.82 -20.61 10.44
CA SER A 176 -3.69 -21.79 10.52
C SER A 176 -4.75 -21.81 9.44
N LEU A 177 -5.25 -20.65 9.05
CA LEU A 177 -6.26 -20.46 8.01
C LEU A 177 -5.65 -20.02 6.67
N ALA A 178 -4.37 -19.71 6.64
CA ALA A 178 -3.67 -19.10 5.52
C ALA A 178 -4.47 -17.91 4.95
N MET A 179 -4.79 -16.94 5.82
CA MET A 179 -5.55 -15.75 5.44
C MET A 179 -5.13 -14.51 6.23
N TRP A 180 -5.32 -13.36 5.63
CA TRP A 180 -5.12 -12.08 6.31
C TRP A 180 -6.29 -11.79 7.25
N THR A 181 -5.98 -11.44 8.49
CA THR A 181 -6.94 -11.02 9.52
C THR A 181 -6.68 -9.57 9.89
N LYS A 182 -7.72 -8.74 9.78
CA LYS A 182 -7.62 -7.32 10.10
C LYS A 182 -7.49 -7.11 11.60
N LEU A 183 -6.47 -6.35 12.01
CA LEU A 183 -6.26 -5.99 13.40
C LEU A 183 -7.15 -4.82 13.81
N PRO A 184 -7.85 -4.92 14.95
CA PRO A 184 -8.65 -3.83 15.48
C PRO A 184 -7.76 -2.74 16.08
N GLY A 185 -8.30 -1.52 16.21
CA GLY A 185 -7.64 -0.42 16.92
C GLY A 185 -6.42 0.18 16.23
N ALA A 186 -6.19 -0.13 14.94
CA ALA A 186 -5.16 0.53 14.18
C ALA A 186 -5.48 2.04 14.03
N TYR A 187 -4.50 2.89 14.32
CA TYR A 187 -4.63 4.34 14.21
C TYR A 187 -3.68 4.91 13.17
N LEU A 188 -4.19 5.83 12.36
CA LEU A 188 -3.47 6.53 11.32
C LEU A 188 -2.89 7.83 11.86
N ASP A 189 -1.58 8.00 11.80
CA ASP A 189 -0.89 9.26 12.02
C ASP A 189 -0.43 9.82 10.66
N ARG A 190 -1.11 10.86 10.19
CA ARG A 190 -0.79 11.51 8.92
C ARG A 190 0.48 12.35 8.99
N ALA A 191 0.81 12.90 10.17
CA ALA A 191 1.98 13.75 10.32
C ALA A 191 3.28 12.95 10.20
N SER A 192 3.33 11.76 10.77
CA SER A 192 4.46 10.84 10.65
C SER A 192 4.33 9.84 9.50
N ARG A 193 3.17 9.83 8.80
CA ARG A 193 2.83 8.85 7.75
C ARG A 193 2.95 7.42 8.24
N THR A 194 2.36 7.14 9.39
CA THR A 194 2.43 5.82 10.03
C THR A 194 1.07 5.29 10.42
N ILE A 195 1.00 3.97 10.49
CA ILE A 195 -0.12 3.23 11.05
C ILE A 195 0.39 2.48 12.27
N GLY A 196 -0.11 2.83 13.43
CA GLY A 196 0.18 2.13 14.69
C GLY A 196 -0.90 1.12 15.02
N VAL A 197 -0.49 -0.01 15.60
CA VAL A 197 -1.39 -1.06 16.06
C VAL A 197 -0.87 -1.75 17.31
N THR A 198 -1.77 -2.24 18.16
CA THR A 198 -1.40 -3.06 19.29
C THR A 198 -0.85 -4.41 18.82
N LEU A 199 0.36 -4.73 19.24
CA LEU A 199 1.04 -5.98 18.92
C LEU A 199 0.81 -7.00 20.03
N MET A 200 0.29 -8.18 19.67
CA MET A 200 0.00 -9.27 20.60
C MET A 200 0.93 -10.49 20.42
N SER A 201 1.57 -10.63 19.27
CA SER A 201 2.45 -11.78 18.96
C SER A 201 3.46 -11.40 17.88
N PRO A 202 4.59 -12.09 17.77
CA PRO A 202 5.38 -12.08 16.53
C PRO A 202 4.56 -12.68 15.37
N GLY A 203 5.03 -12.53 14.14
CA GLY A 203 4.39 -13.06 12.95
C GLY A 203 4.47 -12.10 11.77
N VAL A 204 3.67 -12.35 10.74
CA VAL A 204 3.67 -11.54 9.53
C VAL A 204 2.57 -10.50 9.57
N TYR A 205 2.95 -9.26 9.28
CA TYR A 205 2.06 -8.09 9.26
C TYR A 205 2.09 -7.43 7.89
N SER A 206 0.95 -6.91 7.45
CA SER A 206 0.85 -6.19 6.19
C SER A 206 -0.09 -4.99 6.32
N LEU A 207 0.15 -3.97 5.51
CA LEU A 207 -0.78 -2.89 5.29
C LEU A 207 -1.61 -3.19 4.04
N LEU A 208 -2.93 -3.20 4.20
CA LEU A 208 -3.87 -3.26 3.09
C LEU A 208 -4.81 -2.06 3.17
N GLY A 209 -5.22 -1.57 2.01
CA GLY A 209 -6.15 -0.47 1.91
C GLY A 209 -7.15 -0.68 0.77
N MET A 210 -8.16 0.17 0.68
CA MET A 210 -9.18 0.09 -0.36
C MET A 210 -8.76 0.91 -1.58
N VAL A 211 -9.03 0.35 -2.74
CA VAL A 211 -8.84 1.03 -4.03
C VAL A 211 -9.68 2.30 -4.09
N ASP A 212 -9.11 3.36 -4.65
CA ASP A 212 -9.82 4.62 -4.83
C ASP A 212 -10.94 4.48 -5.88
N GLU A 213 -12.18 4.49 -5.42
CA GLU A 213 -13.40 4.48 -6.24
C GLU A 213 -14.16 5.82 -6.17
N SER A 214 -13.58 6.87 -5.57
CA SER A 214 -14.26 8.15 -5.40
C SER A 214 -14.52 8.84 -6.74
N VAL A 215 -15.77 9.20 -6.98
CA VAL A 215 -16.20 9.97 -8.15
C VAL A 215 -16.54 11.42 -7.80
N LYS A 216 -16.38 11.81 -6.51
CA LYS A 216 -16.90 13.08 -5.96
C LYS A 216 -16.33 14.29 -6.68
N ASP A 217 -15.06 14.28 -6.99
CA ASP A 217 -14.34 15.41 -7.55
C ASP A 217 -14.19 15.37 -9.07
N THR A 218 -14.79 14.34 -9.74
CA THR A 218 -14.77 14.24 -11.19
C THR A 218 -15.55 15.39 -11.83
N PHE A 219 -14.95 16.03 -12.83
CA PHE A 219 -15.58 17.09 -13.64
C PHE A 219 -15.10 17.02 -15.09
N ALA A 220 -15.84 17.65 -16.00
CA ALA A 220 -15.51 17.74 -17.41
C ALA A 220 -15.12 19.17 -17.82
N PHE A 221 -14.15 19.32 -18.71
CA PHE A 221 -13.79 20.60 -19.31
C PHE A 221 -13.19 20.41 -20.71
N PRO A 222 -13.26 21.44 -21.60
CA PRO A 222 -13.99 22.68 -21.45
C PRO A 222 -15.50 22.48 -21.57
N VAL A 223 -16.27 23.26 -20.82
CA VAL A 223 -17.72 23.32 -20.93
C VAL A 223 -18.15 24.78 -20.94
N PRO A 224 -18.70 25.29 -22.06
CA PRO A 224 -18.99 24.60 -23.32
C PRO A 224 -17.73 24.24 -24.12
N PHE A 225 -17.80 23.16 -24.89
CA PHE A 225 -16.79 22.81 -25.89
C PHE A 225 -17.14 23.52 -27.20
N ARG A 226 -16.27 24.45 -27.66
CA ARG A 226 -16.46 25.29 -28.87
C ARG A 226 -15.16 25.35 -29.67
N PRO A 227 -14.80 24.30 -30.42
CA PRO A 227 -13.50 24.23 -31.09
C PRO A 227 -13.35 25.25 -32.23
N ASN A 228 -14.46 25.67 -32.84
CA ASN A 228 -14.45 26.56 -34.01
C ASN A 228 -14.56 28.05 -33.65
N GLY A 229 -14.63 28.40 -32.38
CA GLY A 229 -14.66 29.79 -31.93
C GLY A 229 -15.98 30.55 -32.22
N GLY A 230 -15.91 31.85 -32.22
CA GLY A 230 -17.06 32.75 -32.13
C GLY A 230 -17.93 32.93 -33.38
N GLY A 231 -17.88 32.06 -34.38
CA GLY A 231 -18.69 32.18 -35.60
C GLY A 231 -20.19 31.86 -35.45
N ALA A 232 -20.60 31.20 -34.38
CA ALA A 232 -21.97 30.73 -34.15
C ALA A 232 -22.65 31.52 -33.02
N GLY A 233 -22.89 32.80 -33.24
CA GLY A 233 -23.65 33.65 -32.30
C GLY A 233 -22.78 34.31 -31.22
N ALA A 234 -23.27 35.44 -30.73
CA ALA A 234 -22.60 36.27 -29.74
C ALA A 234 -22.19 35.47 -28.49
N GLY A 235 -20.91 35.42 -28.23
CA GLY A 235 -20.38 34.80 -27.04
C GLY A 235 -18.88 34.63 -27.14
N ALA A 236 -18.28 34.41 -25.98
CA ALA A 236 -16.85 34.23 -25.79
C ALA A 236 -16.23 33.26 -26.80
N GLY A 237 -14.97 33.52 -27.12
CA GLY A 237 -14.21 32.88 -28.19
C GLY A 237 -14.13 31.35 -28.11
N GLN A 238 -13.17 30.81 -28.80
CA GLN A 238 -12.87 29.38 -28.83
C GLN A 238 -12.67 28.80 -27.43
N SER A 239 -13.24 27.63 -27.18
CA SER A 239 -13.05 26.87 -25.96
C SER A 239 -12.79 25.40 -26.30
N GLY A 240 -11.53 24.99 -26.15
CA GLY A 240 -11.01 23.70 -26.58
C GLY A 240 -10.63 23.66 -28.08
N THR A 241 -10.08 22.54 -28.49
CA THR A 241 -9.77 22.23 -29.89
C THR A 241 -10.32 20.85 -30.26
N GLU A 242 -10.52 20.58 -31.53
CA GLU A 242 -10.95 19.23 -31.98
C GLU A 242 -9.91 18.15 -31.56
N ALA A 243 -8.64 18.49 -31.57
CA ALA A 243 -7.57 17.57 -31.18
C ALA A 243 -7.58 17.24 -29.68
N ASP A 244 -7.98 18.20 -28.84
CA ASP A 244 -8.02 17.99 -27.39
C ASP A 244 -9.34 17.38 -26.92
N GLY A 245 -10.43 17.66 -27.59
CA GLY A 245 -11.75 17.17 -27.17
C GLY A 245 -12.20 17.72 -25.81
N ILE A 246 -12.94 16.89 -25.08
CA ILE A 246 -13.37 17.17 -23.71
C ILE A 246 -12.61 16.24 -22.76
N THR A 247 -12.03 16.81 -21.71
CA THR A 247 -11.31 16.06 -20.69
C THR A 247 -12.16 15.90 -19.42
N PHE A 248 -12.29 14.69 -18.95
CA PHE A 248 -12.78 14.38 -17.61
C PHE A 248 -11.57 14.33 -16.67
N SER A 249 -11.56 15.15 -15.63
CA SER A 249 -10.48 15.25 -14.64
C SER A 249 -10.93 14.74 -13.29
N ASN A 250 -9.96 14.36 -12.45
CA ASN A 250 -10.18 13.73 -11.16
C ASN A 250 -11.09 12.50 -11.28
N VAL A 251 -10.85 11.71 -12.33
CA VAL A 251 -11.56 10.44 -12.51
C VAL A 251 -11.04 9.42 -11.50
N PRO A 252 -11.89 8.48 -11.02
CA PRO A 252 -11.42 7.36 -10.20
C PRO A 252 -10.48 6.46 -10.99
N GLN A 253 -9.81 5.54 -10.29
CA GLN A 253 -8.83 4.64 -10.90
C GLN A 253 -9.43 3.39 -11.54
N THR A 254 -10.74 3.21 -11.39
CA THR A 254 -11.48 2.10 -11.99
C THR A 254 -12.87 2.57 -12.42
N GLY A 255 -13.48 1.86 -13.34
CA GLY A 255 -14.85 2.14 -13.77
C GLY A 255 -14.96 2.66 -15.20
N ASP A 256 -16.01 3.39 -15.48
CA ASP A 256 -16.27 3.95 -16.80
C ASP A 256 -17.04 5.28 -16.76
N ILE A 257 -16.93 6.02 -17.86
CA ILE A 257 -17.69 7.24 -18.12
C ILE A 257 -18.60 6.99 -19.30
N SER A 258 -19.90 7.11 -19.09
CA SER A 258 -20.91 7.00 -20.13
C SER A 258 -21.46 8.38 -20.48
N ILE A 259 -21.57 8.70 -21.75
CA ILE A 259 -22.06 9.98 -22.28
C ILE A 259 -23.36 9.72 -23.02
N TYR A 260 -24.38 10.48 -22.66
CA TYR A 260 -25.72 10.33 -23.16
C TYR A 260 -26.24 11.64 -23.79
N THR A 261 -27.11 11.53 -24.77
CA THR A 261 -27.97 12.65 -25.21
C THR A 261 -28.96 12.99 -24.09
N ILE A 262 -29.61 14.15 -24.21
CA ILE A 262 -30.58 14.60 -23.19
C ILE A 262 -31.80 13.68 -23.08
N ASP A 263 -32.14 12.97 -24.16
CA ASP A 263 -33.20 11.95 -24.23
C ASP A 263 -32.75 10.56 -23.73
N GLY A 264 -31.52 10.44 -23.21
CA GLY A 264 -31.02 9.24 -22.56
C GLY A 264 -30.36 8.20 -23.48
N ARG A 265 -30.18 8.50 -24.77
CA ARG A 265 -29.50 7.60 -25.70
C ARG A 265 -28.00 7.64 -25.45
N LEU A 266 -27.35 6.46 -25.28
CA LEU A 266 -25.91 6.34 -25.13
C LEU A 266 -25.19 6.79 -26.42
N VAL A 267 -24.24 7.72 -26.27
CA VAL A 267 -23.42 8.27 -27.34
C VAL A 267 -22.03 7.61 -27.35
N ARG A 268 -21.43 7.51 -26.17
CA ARG A 268 -20.08 6.94 -25.98
C ARG A 268 -19.94 6.36 -24.59
N LYS A 269 -19.19 5.28 -24.48
CA LYS A 269 -18.68 4.75 -23.22
C LYS A 269 -17.17 4.76 -23.26
N LEU A 270 -16.54 5.34 -22.24
CA LEU A 270 -15.11 5.48 -22.08
C LEU A 270 -14.70 4.66 -20.86
N PRO A 271 -13.93 3.58 -21.02
CA PRO A 271 -13.35 2.90 -19.86
C PRO A 271 -12.32 3.82 -19.20
N ILE A 272 -12.26 3.79 -17.89
CA ILE A 272 -11.21 4.45 -17.14
C ILE A 272 -10.04 3.46 -17.07
N PRO A 273 -8.89 3.75 -17.74
CA PRO A 273 -7.74 2.86 -17.66
C PRO A 273 -7.26 2.80 -16.22
N ALA A 274 -6.99 1.60 -15.74
CA ALA A 274 -6.38 1.42 -14.45
C ALA A 274 -4.94 1.99 -14.46
N GLY A 275 -4.47 2.58 -13.36
CA GLY A 275 -3.11 3.09 -13.19
C GLY A 275 -2.83 4.42 -13.91
N LEU A 276 -3.83 5.25 -14.05
CA LEU A 276 -3.61 6.61 -14.52
C LEU A 276 -2.77 7.40 -13.52
N VAL A 277 -1.53 7.72 -13.88
CA VAL A 277 -0.66 8.65 -13.11
C VAL A 277 -1.33 10.04 -13.02
N ILE A 278 -1.99 10.47 -14.09
CA ILE A 278 -2.80 11.68 -14.11
C ILE A 278 -4.26 11.23 -14.25
N PRO A 279 -5.16 11.50 -13.29
CA PRO A 279 -6.52 11.01 -13.31
C PRO A 279 -7.40 11.75 -14.33
N LYS A 280 -7.09 11.58 -15.60
CA LYS A 280 -7.77 12.23 -16.73
C LYS A 280 -8.11 11.24 -17.83
N VAL A 281 -9.37 11.34 -18.34
CA VAL A 281 -9.83 10.60 -19.50
C VAL A 281 -10.33 11.59 -20.54
N LYS A 282 -9.94 11.43 -21.79
CA LYS A 282 -10.36 12.30 -22.89
C LYS A 282 -11.52 11.67 -23.70
N TRP A 283 -12.48 12.49 -24.06
CA TRP A 283 -13.46 12.19 -25.07
C TRP A 283 -13.17 13.01 -26.33
N ASP A 284 -13.02 12.34 -27.44
CA ASP A 284 -12.77 12.90 -28.77
C ASP A 284 -14.00 13.58 -29.40
N VAL A 285 -15.09 13.74 -28.62
CA VAL A 285 -16.39 14.29 -29.04
C VAL A 285 -16.98 13.54 -30.23
N ARG A 286 -16.75 12.21 -30.25
CA ARG A 286 -17.30 11.29 -31.26
C ARG A 286 -18.21 10.27 -30.62
N THR A 287 -19.18 9.80 -31.42
CA THR A 287 -20.07 8.68 -31.07
C THR A 287 -19.29 7.37 -31.01
N ALA A 288 -19.91 6.30 -30.55
CA ALA A 288 -19.36 4.95 -30.63
C ALA A 288 -19.08 4.49 -32.07
N GLY A 289 -19.81 5.00 -33.05
CA GLY A 289 -19.61 4.75 -34.48
C GLY A 289 -18.47 5.56 -35.12
N GLY A 290 -17.86 6.52 -34.38
CA GLY A 290 -16.78 7.37 -34.89
C GLY A 290 -17.25 8.69 -35.51
N ASP A 291 -18.56 8.93 -35.65
CA ASP A 291 -19.10 10.18 -36.15
C ASP A 291 -18.96 11.31 -35.13
N LYS A 292 -18.82 12.56 -35.56
CA LYS A 292 -18.85 13.72 -34.67
C LYS A 292 -20.18 13.76 -33.92
N ALA A 293 -20.14 13.95 -32.61
CA ALA A 293 -21.31 14.20 -31.82
C ALA A 293 -21.97 15.54 -32.24
N ALA A 294 -23.24 15.61 -32.40
CA ALA A 294 -23.95 16.83 -32.83
C ALA A 294 -23.80 17.95 -31.78
N SER A 295 -23.98 19.21 -32.22
CA SER A 295 -24.13 20.32 -31.28
C SER A 295 -25.35 20.06 -30.36
N GLY A 296 -25.15 20.24 -29.05
CA GLY A 296 -26.23 19.99 -28.09
C GLY A 296 -25.70 19.83 -26.64
N VAL A 297 -26.67 19.58 -25.77
CA VAL A 297 -26.40 19.26 -24.36
C VAL A 297 -26.33 17.74 -24.18
N TYR A 298 -25.33 17.30 -23.44
CA TYR A 298 -25.08 15.90 -23.11
C TYR A 298 -25.06 15.73 -21.60
N ILE A 299 -25.43 14.53 -21.16
CA ILE A 299 -25.27 14.11 -19.76
C ILE A 299 -24.16 13.09 -19.72
N TRP A 300 -23.20 13.28 -18.84
CA TRP A 300 -22.20 12.26 -18.56
C TRP A 300 -22.47 11.63 -17.19
N ARG A 301 -22.14 10.36 -17.08
CA ARG A 301 -22.17 9.61 -15.82
C ARG A 301 -20.86 8.84 -15.68
N VAL A 302 -20.13 9.09 -14.59
CA VAL A 302 -19.02 8.25 -14.15
C VAL A 302 -19.52 7.25 -13.13
N VAL A 303 -19.04 6.00 -13.24
CA VAL A 303 -19.36 4.91 -12.30
C VAL A 303 -18.05 4.22 -11.92
N SER A 304 -17.84 4.00 -10.62
CA SER A 304 -16.72 3.25 -10.07
C SER A 304 -17.21 2.50 -8.83
N GLY A 305 -17.14 1.17 -8.86
CA GLY A 305 -17.74 0.33 -7.82
C GLY A 305 -19.21 0.67 -7.60
N SER A 306 -19.54 0.96 -6.34
CA SER A 306 -20.91 1.40 -5.97
C SER A 306 -21.13 2.91 -6.14
N ASN A 307 -20.10 3.68 -6.44
CA ASN A 307 -20.17 5.13 -6.54
C ASN A 307 -20.54 5.59 -7.94
N SER A 308 -21.33 6.65 -8.03
CA SER A 308 -21.63 7.28 -9.31
C SER A 308 -21.83 8.79 -9.18
N LYS A 309 -21.44 9.51 -10.22
CA LYS A 309 -21.69 10.95 -10.36
C LYS A 309 -22.15 11.26 -11.77
N THR A 310 -23.05 12.23 -11.89
CA THR A 310 -23.52 12.75 -13.17
C THR A 310 -23.22 14.22 -13.30
N GLY A 311 -23.02 14.67 -14.52
CA GLY A 311 -22.88 16.08 -14.84
C GLY A 311 -23.37 16.37 -16.27
N LYS A 312 -23.32 17.65 -16.63
CA LYS A 312 -23.72 18.12 -17.95
C LYS A 312 -22.53 18.66 -18.70
N LEU A 313 -22.55 18.56 -20.01
CA LEU A 313 -21.62 19.24 -20.91
C LEU A 313 -22.36 19.77 -22.14
N MET A 314 -21.76 20.70 -22.83
CA MET A 314 -22.33 21.31 -24.00
C MET A 314 -21.31 21.32 -25.14
N VAL A 315 -21.73 20.87 -26.30
CA VAL A 315 -20.96 20.86 -27.55
C VAL A 315 -21.56 21.86 -28.52
N ILE A 316 -20.73 22.71 -29.08
CA ILE A 316 -21.09 23.75 -30.07
C ILE A 316 -20.03 23.73 -31.16
N TRP A 317 -20.45 23.29 -32.36
CA TRP A 317 -19.60 23.28 -33.57
C TRP A 317 -19.66 24.59 -34.34
#